data_13291409f6cc06b3dbb25225bcf10f89
#
_entry.id   13291409f6cc06b3dbb25225bcf10f89
#
_cell.length_a   1.000
_cell.length_b   1.000
_cell.length_c   1.000
_cell.angle_alpha   90.00
_cell.angle_beta   90.00
_cell.angle_gamma   90.00
#
_symmetry.space_group_name_H-M   'P 1'
#
loop_
_entity.id
_entity.type
_entity.pdbx_description
1 polymer ?
#
loop_
_entity_poly.entity_id
_entity_poly.type
_entity_poly.pdbx_seq_one_letter_code
_entity_poly.pdbx_strand_id
1 'polypeptide(L)'
;MLLTELDGFLTGLLICPEAIAPSEWMTVIWGSESDGTPPFEDPLDVQWFADAVAARREEIARDLARGKLQPIFDVDERDGEVLWEYWIDGLTDAVALRPEAWNALADDPARAAPWSQLATLIAVAGNESDLDSVEINALQDRAPAELTDAVQRLYAAQVSVAGPSSPDASATTASKVGRNDPCPCGSGKKHKRCCG
;
A
#
# COMPACT_ATOMS: atom_id res chain seq x y z
N MET A 1 -4.83 -14.78 -7.01
CA MET A 1 -4.20 -13.45 -7.24
C MET A 1 -2.80 -13.67 -7.78
N LEU A 2 -2.49 -13.11 -8.96
CA LEU A 2 -1.16 -13.13 -9.56
C LEU A 2 -0.21 -12.20 -8.80
N LEU A 3 1.10 -12.29 -9.05
CA LEU A 3 2.08 -11.40 -8.38
C LEU A 3 1.87 -9.93 -8.77
N THR A 4 1.57 -9.68 -10.04
CA THR A 4 1.23 -8.36 -10.57
C THR A 4 -0.02 -7.78 -9.92
N GLU A 5 -1.10 -8.58 -9.82
CA GLU A 5 -2.33 -8.19 -9.12
C GLU A 5 -2.06 -7.90 -7.63
N LEU A 6 -1.28 -8.76 -6.96
CA LEU A 6 -0.90 -8.53 -5.56
C LEU A 6 -0.17 -7.21 -5.37
N ASP A 7 0.73 -6.87 -6.28
CA ASP A 7 1.47 -5.61 -6.24
C ASP A 7 0.55 -4.40 -6.36
N GLY A 8 -0.40 -4.44 -7.30
CA GLY A 8 -1.44 -3.43 -7.47
C GLY A 8 -2.34 -3.31 -6.25
N PHE A 9 -2.80 -4.44 -5.72
CA PHE A 9 -3.63 -4.50 -4.53
C PHE A 9 -2.95 -3.88 -3.31
N LEU A 10 -1.70 -4.30 -3.00
CA LEU A 10 -0.93 -3.75 -1.87
C LEU A 10 -0.65 -2.25 -2.03
N THR A 11 -0.41 -1.81 -3.26
CA THR A 11 -0.25 -0.38 -3.55
C THR A 11 -1.55 0.37 -3.29
N GLY A 12 -2.68 -0.17 -3.75
CA GLY A 12 -4.01 0.37 -3.48
C GLY A 12 -4.31 0.52 -1.99
N LEU A 13 -3.99 -0.50 -1.17
CA LEU A 13 -4.13 -0.42 0.29
C LEU A 13 -3.30 0.71 0.92
N LEU A 14 -2.11 0.99 0.38
CA LEU A 14 -1.21 2.02 0.91
C LEU A 14 -1.64 3.44 0.55
N ILE A 15 -2.29 3.63 -0.60
CA ILE A 15 -2.80 4.93 -1.05
C ILE A 15 -4.29 5.11 -0.76
N CYS A 16 -4.96 4.11 -0.17
CA CYS A 16 -6.35 4.22 0.23
C CYS A 16 -6.53 5.36 1.25
N PRO A 17 -7.53 6.24 1.08
CA PRO A 17 -7.79 7.33 2.02
C PRO A 17 -8.14 6.85 3.43
N GLU A 18 -8.67 5.65 3.54
CA GLU A 18 -9.09 5.01 4.78
C GLU A 18 -8.27 3.76 5.06
N ALA A 19 -7.76 3.64 6.29
CA ALA A 19 -6.96 2.48 6.68
C ALA A 19 -7.79 1.20 6.72
N ILE A 20 -7.26 0.12 6.16
CA ILE A 20 -7.90 -1.20 6.08
C ILE A 20 -7.09 -2.18 6.94
N ALA A 21 -7.78 -2.90 7.83
CA ALA A 21 -7.13 -3.83 8.75
C ALA A 21 -6.57 -5.06 7.99
N PRO A 22 -5.40 -5.60 8.40
CA PRO A 22 -4.82 -6.81 7.77
C PRO A 22 -5.77 -8.00 7.74
N SER A 23 -6.58 -8.20 8.78
CA SER A 23 -7.58 -9.27 8.82
C SER A 23 -8.66 -9.16 7.76
N GLU A 24 -8.90 -7.96 7.24
CA GLU A 24 -9.90 -7.70 6.21
C GLU A 24 -9.32 -7.92 4.80
N TRP A 25 -8.18 -7.32 4.49
CA TRP A 25 -7.61 -7.42 3.15
C TRP A 25 -6.87 -8.74 2.87
N MET A 26 -6.41 -9.46 3.91
CA MET A 26 -5.83 -10.79 3.70
C MET A 26 -6.84 -11.79 3.14
N THR A 27 -8.14 -11.66 3.45
CA THR A 27 -9.18 -12.51 2.89
C THR A 27 -9.32 -12.37 1.39
N VAL A 28 -9.07 -11.17 0.85
CA VAL A 28 -9.05 -10.93 -0.61
C VAL A 28 -7.90 -11.69 -1.26
N ILE A 29 -6.71 -11.65 -0.65
CA ILE A 29 -5.53 -12.36 -1.16
C ILE A 29 -5.74 -13.88 -1.18
N TRP A 30 -6.41 -14.43 -0.16
CA TRP A 30 -6.75 -15.87 -0.11
C TRP A 30 -7.74 -16.29 -1.20
N GLY A 31 -8.52 -15.35 -1.74
CA GLY A 31 -9.54 -15.56 -2.76
C GLY A 31 -10.92 -15.86 -2.19
N SER A 32 -11.95 -15.49 -2.94
CA SER A 32 -13.36 -15.64 -2.55
C SER A 32 -13.82 -17.10 -2.43
N GLU A 33 -13.17 -18.03 -3.13
CA GLU A 33 -13.50 -19.46 -3.09
C GLU A 33 -13.07 -20.14 -1.80
N SER A 34 -12.13 -19.54 -1.06
CA SER A 34 -11.56 -20.12 0.17
C SER A 34 -12.30 -19.73 1.44
N ASP A 35 -13.42 -19.00 1.35
CA ASP A 35 -14.17 -18.48 2.53
C ASP A 35 -13.25 -17.73 3.52
N GLY A 36 -12.23 -17.04 2.98
CA GLY A 36 -11.23 -16.33 3.76
C GLY A 36 -10.20 -17.23 4.47
N THR A 37 -10.20 -18.51 4.17
CA THR A 37 -9.27 -19.48 4.74
C THR A 37 -8.01 -19.55 3.88
N PRO A 38 -6.80 -19.56 4.48
CA PRO A 38 -5.57 -19.74 3.72
C PRO A 38 -5.57 -21.05 2.91
N PRO A 39 -5.09 -21.04 1.65
CA PRO A 39 -5.08 -22.25 0.80
C PRO A 39 -3.93 -23.23 1.13
N PHE A 40 -3.31 -23.11 2.30
CA PHE A 40 -2.20 -23.93 2.77
C PHE A 40 -2.62 -24.82 3.93
N GLU A 41 -2.20 -26.09 3.90
CA GLU A 41 -2.43 -27.05 4.99
C GLU A 41 -1.46 -26.84 6.16
N ASP A 42 -0.20 -26.47 5.85
CA ASP A 42 0.83 -26.23 6.87
C ASP A 42 0.76 -24.78 7.40
N PRO A 43 0.59 -24.58 8.72
CA PRO A 43 0.64 -23.25 9.33
C PRO A 43 1.94 -22.48 9.08
N LEU A 44 3.06 -23.18 8.84
CA LEU A 44 4.33 -22.53 8.51
C LEU A 44 4.30 -21.92 7.11
N ASP A 45 3.63 -22.55 6.14
CA ASP A 45 3.45 -22.00 4.81
C ASP A 45 2.56 -20.75 4.85
N VAL A 46 1.50 -20.76 5.68
CA VAL A 46 0.65 -19.59 5.93
C VAL A 46 1.48 -18.43 6.48
N GLN A 47 2.32 -18.71 7.49
CA GLN A 47 3.16 -17.69 8.10
C GLN A 47 4.19 -17.15 7.09
N TRP A 48 4.87 -18.03 6.38
CA TRP A 48 5.85 -17.64 5.36
C TRP A 48 5.24 -16.76 4.28
N PHE A 49 4.05 -17.12 3.79
CA PHE A 49 3.34 -16.33 2.80
C PHE A 49 2.93 -14.95 3.35
N ALA A 50 2.36 -14.91 4.56
CA ALA A 50 1.98 -13.66 5.21
C ALA A 50 3.19 -12.72 5.42
N ASP A 51 4.33 -13.28 5.82
CA ASP A 51 5.58 -12.52 5.98
C ASP A 51 6.09 -11.98 4.64
N ALA A 52 5.99 -12.76 3.56
CA ALA A 52 6.37 -12.32 2.20
C ALA A 52 5.47 -11.17 1.71
N VAL A 53 4.16 -11.27 1.91
CA VAL A 53 3.19 -10.21 1.58
C VAL A 53 3.49 -8.94 2.38
N ALA A 54 3.74 -9.07 3.69
CA ALA A 54 4.09 -7.95 4.54
C ALA A 54 5.40 -7.28 4.10
N ALA A 55 6.42 -8.05 3.77
CA ALA A 55 7.70 -7.55 3.28
C ALA A 55 7.54 -6.76 1.96
N ARG A 56 6.74 -7.27 1.00
CA ARG A 56 6.46 -6.56 -0.24
C ARG A 56 5.70 -5.25 0.02
N ARG A 57 4.69 -5.27 0.88
CA ARG A 57 3.96 -4.05 1.26
C ARG A 57 4.88 -2.98 1.86
N GLU A 58 5.81 -3.37 2.72
CA GLU A 58 6.80 -2.46 3.30
C GLU A 58 7.77 -1.91 2.25
N GLU A 59 8.17 -2.71 1.27
CA GLU A 59 9.00 -2.27 0.15
C GLU A 59 8.28 -1.20 -0.67
N ILE A 60 7.03 -1.46 -1.09
CA ILE A 60 6.20 -0.48 -1.81
C ILE A 60 6.06 0.81 -1.00
N ALA A 61 5.79 0.72 0.31
CA ALA A 61 5.67 1.89 1.18
C ALA A 61 6.96 2.74 1.22
N ARG A 62 8.13 2.08 1.28
CA ARG A 62 9.43 2.77 1.22
C ARG A 62 9.66 3.45 -0.12
N ASP A 63 9.26 2.82 -1.22
CA ASP A 63 9.43 3.35 -2.56
C ASP A 63 8.48 4.52 -2.83
N LEU A 64 7.23 4.43 -2.38
CA LEU A 64 6.28 5.54 -2.38
C LEU A 64 6.83 6.75 -1.61
N ALA A 65 7.34 6.52 -0.41
CA ALA A 65 7.92 7.60 0.42
C ALA A 65 9.15 8.28 -0.21
N ARG A 66 9.86 7.59 -1.09
CA ARG A 66 11.03 8.10 -1.82
C ARG A 66 10.69 8.70 -3.18
N GLY A 67 9.43 8.61 -3.62
CA GLY A 67 9.02 8.99 -4.96
C GLY A 67 9.63 8.08 -6.04
N LYS A 68 9.80 6.81 -5.78
CA LYS A 68 10.49 5.83 -6.64
C LYS A 68 9.72 4.51 -6.77
N LEU A 69 8.40 4.59 -6.78
CA LEU A 69 7.57 3.41 -6.98
C LEU A 69 7.97 2.70 -8.29
N GLN A 70 8.17 1.41 -8.19
CA GLN A 70 8.44 0.52 -9.32
C GLN A 70 7.40 -0.61 -9.29
N PRO A 71 6.27 -0.44 -10.00
CA PRO A 71 5.27 -1.50 -10.11
C PRO A 71 5.85 -2.75 -10.75
N ILE A 72 5.39 -3.91 -10.32
CA ILE A 72 5.70 -5.18 -10.97
C ILE A 72 4.66 -5.39 -12.08
N PHE A 73 5.08 -5.31 -13.33
CA PHE A 73 4.23 -5.60 -14.47
C PHE A 73 4.64 -6.93 -15.12
N ASP A 74 3.67 -7.65 -15.62
CA ASP A 74 3.90 -8.73 -16.57
C ASP A 74 4.17 -8.15 -17.95
N VAL A 75 4.94 -8.89 -18.76
CA VAL A 75 5.27 -8.50 -20.12
C VAL A 75 4.96 -9.68 -21.06
N ASP A 76 4.23 -9.42 -22.15
CA ASP A 76 4.05 -10.44 -23.18
C ASP A 76 5.39 -10.70 -23.88
N GLU A 77 5.87 -11.95 -23.80
CA GLU A 77 7.17 -12.35 -24.36
C GLU A 77 7.22 -12.29 -25.89
N ARG A 78 6.05 -12.22 -26.56
CA ARG A 78 5.97 -12.25 -28.05
C ARG A 78 6.27 -10.90 -28.68
N ASP A 79 5.86 -9.80 -28.03
CA ASP A 79 5.95 -8.45 -28.59
C ASP A 79 6.56 -7.43 -27.60
N GLY A 80 6.73 -7.83 -26.34
CA GLY A 80 7.28 -6.96 -25.28
C GLY A 80 6.26 -5.98 -24.71
N GLU A 81 4.97 -6.18 -24.98
CA GLU A 81 3.91 -5.33 -24.41
C GLU A 81 3.80 -5.52 -22.91
N VAL A 82 3.66 -4.40 -22.19
CA VAL A 82 3.46 -4.38 -20.74
C VAL A 82 1.99 -4.61 -20.44
N LEU A 83 1.68 -5.70 -19.75
CA LEU A 83 0.33 -6.08 -19.35
C LEU A 83 -0.03 -5.38 -18.02
N TRP A 84 -0.24 -4.09 -18.09
CA TRP A 84 -0.52 -3.24 -16.91
C TRP A 84 -1.92 -3.45 -16.35
N GLU A 85 -2.83 -4.02 -17.13
CA GLU A 85 -4.22 -4.29 -16.74
C GLU A 85 -4.30 -5.20 -15.53
N TYR A 86 -3.47 -6.26 -15.46
CA TYR A 86 -3.43 -7.14 -14.29
C TYR A 86 -3.05 -6.42 -13.00
N TRP A 87 -2.20 -5.41 -13.10
CA TRP A 87 -1.87 -4.59 -11.95
C TRP A 87 -3.06 -3.72 -11.52
N ILE A 88 -3.79 -3.18 -12.49
CA ILE A 88 -5.03 -2.42 -12.25
C ILE A 88 -6.13 -3.30 -11.66
N ASP A 89 -6.24 -4.56 -12.05
CA ASP A 89 -7.20 -5.50 -11.46
C ASP A 89 -6.98 -5.62 -9.94
N GLY A 90 -5.73 -5.78 -9.52
CA GLY A 90 -5.40 -5.78 -8.10
C GLY A 90 -5.69 -4.44 -7.40
N LEU A 91 -5.40 -3.30 -8.03
CA LEU A 91 -5.79 -1.98 -7.51
C LEU A 91 -7.31 -1.87 -7.34
N THR A 92 -8.07 -2.38 -8.31
CA THR A 92 -9.55 -2.37 -8.31
C THR A 92 -10.10 -3.16 -7.12
N ASP A 93 -9.50 -4.30 -6.79
CA ASP A 93 -9.85 -5.07 -5.60
C ASP A 93 -9.64 -4.25 -4.31
N ALA A 94 -8.57 -3.47 -4.23
CA ALA A 94 -8.33 -2.58 -3.09
C ALA A 94 -9.34 -1.42 -3.03
N VAL A 95 -9.72 -0.86 -4.19
CA VAL A 95 -10.76 0.18 -4.30
C VAL A 95 -12.11 -0.36 -3.83
N ALA A 96 -12.44 -1.60 -4.17
CA ALA A 96 -13.68 -2.27 -3.79
C ALA A 96 -13.86 -2.42 -2.28
N LEU A 97 -12.78 -2.42 -1.49
CA LEU A 97 -12.84 -2.48 -0.04
C LEU A 97 -13.36 -1.16 0.60
N ARG A 98 -13.18 -0.02 -0.06
CA ARG A 98 -13.58 1.30 0.46
C ARG A 98 -14.08 2.22 -0.67
N PRO A 99 -15.11 1.82 -1.43
CA PRO A 99 -15.53 2.56 -2.63
C PRO A 99 -15.93 4.01 -2.32
N GLU A 100 -16.58 4.25 -1.18
CA GLU A 100 -17.01 5.60 -0.79
C GLU A 100 -15.81 6.52 -0.50
N ALA A 101 -14.78 6.01 0.17
CA ALA A 101 -13.56 6.78 0.46
C ALA A 101 -12.80 7.15 -0.82
N TRP A 102 -12.76 6.27 -1.81
CA TRP A 102 -12.16 6.55 -3.10
C TRP A 102 -12.99 7.55 -3.91
N ASN A 103 -14.32 7.40 -3.94
CA ASN A 103 -15.21 8.34 -4.64
C ASN A 103 -15.09 9.76 -4.07
N ALA A 104 -14.91 9.90 -2.76
CA ALA A 104 -14.71 11.20 -2.12
C ALA A 104 -13.44 11.95 -2.59
N LEU A 105 -12.48 11.25 -3.21
CA LEU A 105 -11.30 11.90 -3.79
C LEU A 105 -11.63 12.83 -4.96
N ALA A 106 -12.75 12.61 -5.64
CA ALA A 106 -13.18 13.45 -6.74
C ALA A 106 -13.47 14.91 -6.29
N ASP A 107 -13.82 15.10 -5.03
CA ASP A 107 -14.11 16.42 -4.44
C ASP A 107 -12.87 17.09 -3.79
N ASP A 108 -11.73 16.38 -3.76
CA ASP A 108 -10.50 16.89 -3.16
C ASP A 108 -9.61 17.54 -4.22
N PRO A 109 -9.36 18.87 -4.15
CA PRO A 109 -8.61 19.58 -5.19
C PRO A 109 -7.19 19.04 -5.46
N ALA A 110 -6.55 18.43 -4.46
CA ALA A 110 -5.20 17.89 -4.58
C ALA A 110 -5.20 16.46 -5.15
N ARG A 111 -6.28 15.71 -4.96
CA ARG A 111 -6.37 14.28 -5.29
C ARG A 111 -7.30 13.97 -6.46
N ALA A 112 -8.23 14.87 -6.81
CA ALA A 112 -9.19 14.65 -7.89
C ALA A 112 -8.55 14.31 -9.24
N ALA A 113 -7.53 15.07 -9.66
CA ALA A 113 -6.89 14.84 -10.94
C ALA A 113 -6.14 13.48 -11.02
N PRO A 114 -5.25 13.10 -10.08
CA PRO A 114 -4.62 11.79 -10.12
C PRO A 114 -5.62 10.64 -9.90
N TRP A 115 -6.67 10.83 -9.10
CA TRP A 115 -7.73 9.83 -8.97
C TRP A 115 -8.50 9.63 -10.28
N SER A 116 -8.92 10.71 -10.95
CA SER A 116 -9.59 10.63 -12.26
C SER A 116 -8.74 9.89 -13.30
N GLN A 117 -7.41 10.06 -13.28
CA GLN A 117 -6.49 9.35 -14.16
C GLN A 117 -6.51 7.83 -13.87
N LEU A 118 -6.41 7.42 -12.59
CA LEU A 118 -6.53 6.01 -12.22
C LEU A 118 -7.91 5.43 -12.54
N ALA A 119 -8.98 6.18 -12.29
CA ALA A 119 -10.34 5.74 -12.60
C ALA A 119 -10.53 5.49 -14.11
N THR A 120 -9.90 6.31 -14.97
CA THR A 120 -9.89 6.06 -16.42
C THR A 120 -9.17 4.75 -16.76
N LEU A 121 -8.02 4.49 -16.16
CA LEU A 121 -7.29 3.24 -16.37
C LEU A 121 -8.09 2.02 -15.89
N ILE A 122 -8.75 2.13 -14.74
CA ILE A 122 -9.67 1.10 -14.21
C ILE A 122 -10.79 0.83 -15.21
N ALA A 123 -11.43 1.87 -15.73
CA ALA A 123 -12.52 1.73 -16.70
C ALA A 123 -12.05 1.07 -18.01
N VAL A 124 -10.83 1.39 -18.47
CA VAL A 124 -10.26 0.77 -19.68
C VAL A 124 -9.92 -0.70 -19.44
N ALA A 125 -9.27 -1.03 -18.33
CA ALA A 125 -8.96 -2.42 -17.98
C ALA A 125 -10.23 -3.28 -17.82
N GLY A 126 -11.29 -2.71 -17.20
CA GLY A 126 -12.61 -3.35 -17.05
C GLY A 126 -13.48 -3.38 -18.30
N ASN A 127 -13.03 -2.84 -19.44
CA ASN A 127 -13.84 -2.67 -20.66
C ASN A 127 -15.13 -1.85 -20.44
N GLU A 128 -15.09 -0.91 -19.50
CA GLU A 128 -16.21 -0.02 -19.14
C GLU A 128 -15.97 1.43 -19.59
N SER A 129 -14.92 1.68 -20.38
CA SER A 129 -14.54 3.01 -20.84
C SER A 129 -15.35 3.44 -22.05
N ASP A 130 -15.70 4.73 -22.10
CA ASP A 130 -16.33 5.37 -23.26
C ASP A 130 -15.31 5.82 -24.34
N LEU A 131 -14.02 5.58 -24.14
CA LEU A 131 -12.95 5.93 -25.09
C LEU A 131 -13.07 5.09 -26.36
N ASP A 132 -12.76 5.71 -27.50
CA ASP A 132 -12.69 4.96 -28.76
C ASP A 132 -11.40 4.11 -28.85
N SER A 133 -11.36 3.21 -29.84
CA SER A 133 -10.21 2.30 -30.04
C SER A 133 -8.89 3.02 -30.33
N VAL A 134 -8.93 4.23 -30.91
CA VAL A 134 -7.71 5.02 -31.16
C VAL A 134 -7.19 5.62 -29.86
N GLU A 135 -8.08 6.11 -29.02
CA GLU A 135 -7.75 6.65 -27.70
C GLU A 135 -7.22 5.55 -26.77
N ILE A 136 -7.86 4.37 -26.76
CA ILE A 136 -7.41 3.20 -25.98
C ILE A 136 -6.01 2.78 -26.43
N ASN A 137 -5.77 2.61 -27.75
CA ASN A 137 -4.45 2.24 -28.24
C ASN A 137 -3.37 3.28 -27.89
N ALA A 138 -3.72 4.57 -27.96
CA ALA A 138 -2.79 5.64 -27.53
C ALA A 138 -2.54 5.65 -26.02
N LEU A 139 -3.46 5.11 -25.23
CA LEU A 139 -3.31 4.97 -23.79
C LEU A 139 -2.40 3.79 -23.43
N GLN A 140 -2.45 2.67 -24.14
CA GLN A 140 -1.68 1.46 -23.87
C GLN A 140 -0.18 1.75 -23.69
N ASP A 141 0.42 2.49 -24.60
CA ASP A 141 1.85 2.80 -24.58
C ASP A 141 2.27 3.65 -23.37
N ARG A 142 1.38 4.46 -22.83
CA ARG A 142 1.68 5.40 -21.74
C ARG A 142 1.09 4.99 -20.39
N ALA A 143 0.17 4.04 -20.36
CA ALA A 143 -0.55 3.61 -19.17
C ALA A 143 0.38 3.22 -18.01
N PRO A 144 1.48 2.46 -18.19
CA PRO A 144 2.39 2.12 -17.10
C PRO A 144 3.02 3.35 -16.42
N ALA A 145 3.37 4.37 -17.23
CA ALA A 145 3.96 5.60 -16.73
C ALA A 145 2.90 6.49 -16.04
N GLU A 146 1.73 6.64 -16.66
CA GLU A 146 0.61 7.42 -16.12
C GLU A 146 0.08 6.84 -14.80
N LEU A 147 -0.03 5.52 -14.71
CA LEU A 147 -0.38 4.80 -13.51
C LEU A 147 0.60 5.09 -12.37
N THR A 148 1.89 4.94 -12.65
CA THR A 148 2.95 5.16 -11.66
C THR A 148 2.93 6.61 -11.15
N ASP A 149 2.79 7.58 -12.05
CA ASP A 149 2.72 9.01 -11.70
C ASP A 149 1.47 9.34 -10.87
N ALA A 150 0.31 8.84 -11.27
CA ALA A 150 -0.95 9.08 -10.56
C ALA A 150 -0.90 8.51 -9.12
N VAL A 151 -0.39 7.30 -8.94
CA VAL A 151 -0.19 6.68 -7.63
C VAL A 151 0.75 7.50 -6.76
N GLN A 152 1.88 7.95 -7.30
CA GLN A 152 2.84 8.78 -6.58
C GLN A 152 2.23 10.10 -6.12
N ARG A 153 1.45 10.76 -6.99
CA ARG A 153 0.76 12.02 -6.66
C ARG A 153 -0.31 11.83 -5.59
N LEU A 154 -1.10 10.74 -5.66
CA LEU A 154 -2.07 10.43 -4.62
C LEU A 154 -1.40 10.23 -3.25
N TYR A 155 -0.33 9.44 -3.22
CA TYR A 155 0.42 9.22 -2.00
C TYR A 155 1.01 10.52 -1.43
N ALA A 156 1.63 11.35 -2.27
CA ALA A 156 2.21 12.63 -1.85
C ALA A 156 1.14 13.58 -1.28
N ALA A 157 -0.03 13.65 -1.90
CA ALA A 157 -1.16 14.45 -1.41
C ALA A 157 -1.67 13.92 -0.06
N GLN A 158 -1.77 12.60 0.11
CA GLN A 158 -2.21 11.97 1.37
C GLN A 158 -1.26 12.30 2.54
N VAL A 159 0.05 12.17 2.33
CA VAL A 159 1.06 12.50 3.35
C VAL A 159 1.03 13.98 3.70
N SER A 160 0.80 14.86 2.71
CA SER A 160 0.72 16.31 2.92
C SER A 160 -0.49 16.71 3.78
N VAL A 161 -1.63 16.03 3.64
CA VAL A 161 -2.84 16.27 4.44
C VAL A 161 -2.70 15.71 5.86
N ALA A 162 -2.03 14.55 6.01
CA ALA A 162 -1.82 13.93 7.31
C ALA A 162 -0.91 14.76 8.26
N GLY A 163 -0.19 15.75 7.71
CA GLY A 163 0.84 16.49 8.43
C GLY A 163 2.00 15.57 8.85
N PRO A 164 3.12 16.07 9.36
CA PRO A 164 4.09 15.20 10.00
C PRO A 164 3.40 14.59 11.22
N SER A 165 3.01 13.34 11.14
CA SER A 165 2.65 12.54 12.32
C SER A 165 3.88 12.59 13.19
N SER A 166 3.86 13.41 14.23
CA SER A 166 4.87 13.35 15.28
C SER A 166 4.90 11.89 15.71
N PRO A 167 6.03 11.19 15.60
CA PRO A 167 6.13 9.86 16.16
C PRO A 167 5.67 10.00 17.60
N ASP A 168 4.67 9.21 17.92
CA ASP A 168 4.00 9.16 19.22
C ASP A 168 5.01 9.42 20.34
N ALA A 169 4.83 10.53 21.04
CA ALA A 169 5.66 10.93 22.18
C ALA A 169 5.42 10.04 23.41
N SER A 170 4.98 8.80 23.17
CA SER A 170 4.87 7.71 24.15
C SER A 170 6.07 6.76 24.13
N ALA A 171 7.13 7.06 23.33
CA ALA A 171 8.43 6.52 23.68
C ALA A 171 8.83 7.19 24.99
N THR A 172 8.49 6.54 26.09
CA THR A 172 9.07 6.78 27.40
C THR A 172 10.56 7.04 27.18
N THR A 173 10.97 8.31 27.23
CA THR A 173 12.39 8.65 27.30
C THR A 173 12.91 7.87 28.49
N ALA A 174 13.57 6.74 28.23
CA ALA A 174 14.44 6.13 29.18
C ALA A 174 15.49 7.20 29.52
N SER A 175 15.18 8.06 30.48
CA SER A 175 16.08 9.02 31.06
C SER A 175 17.32 8.21 31.40
N LYS A 176 18.45 8.50 30.77
CA LYS A 176 19.73 7.89 31.16
C LYS A 176 19.98 8.28 32.59
N VAL A 177 19.64 7.36 33.48
CA VAL A 177 19.85 7.55 34.93
C VAL A 177 21.35 7.70 35.13
N GLY A 178 21.77 8.85 35.63
CA GLY A 178 23.17 9.12 35.93
C GLY A 178 23.67 8.17 37.02
N ARG A 179 24.93 7.78 37.00
CA ARG A 179 25.53 6.87 38.04
C ARG A 179 25.30 7.30 39.46
N ASN A 180 25.11 8.59 39.70
CA ASN A 180 24.91 9.18 41.06
C ASN A 180 23.46 9.49 41.39
N ASP A 181 22.52 9.33 40.43
CA ASP A 181 21.10 9.59 40.67
C ASP A 181 20.46 8.51 41.56
N PRO A 182 19.34 8.81 42.22
CA PRO A 182 18.56 7.79 42.92
C PRO A 182 18.18 6.64 42.03
N CYS A 183 18.34 5.41 42.52
CA CYS A 183 18.00 4.23 41.72
C CYS A 183 16.49 4.17 41.43
N PRO A 184 16.06 3.98 40.18
CA PRO A 184 14.63 3.92 39.82
C PRO A 184 13.90 2.71 40.40
N CYS A 185 14.62 1.75 41.02
CA CYS A 185 14.02 0.61 41.70
C CYS A 185 13.40 0.99 43.09
N GLY A 186 13.46 2.24 43.52
CA GLY A 186 12.87 2.71 44.74
C GLY A 186 13.65 2.37 46.02
N SER A 187 14.87 1.79 45.91
CA SER A 187 15.70 1.37 47.07
C SER A 187 16.31 2.52 47.87
N GLY A 188 16.17 3.78 47.43
CA GLY A 188 16.80 4.96 48.03
C GLY A 188 18.34 5.03 47.89
N LYS A 189 18.97 4.05 47.23
CA LYS A 189 20.42 4.03 46.97
C LYS A 189 20.73 4.67 45.63
N LYS A 190 21.99 5.18 45.48
CA LYS A 190 22.45 5.68 44.17
C LYS A 190 22.51 4.54 43.14
N HIS A 191 22.16 4.82 41.88
CA HIS A 191 22.09 3.82 40.78
C HIS A 191 23.35 2.93 40.69
N LYS A 192 24.54 3.52 40.76
CA LYS A 192 25.83 2.78 40.77
C LYS A 192 26.06 1.81 41.90
N ARG A 193 25.27 1.90 42.99
CA ARG A 193 25.39 1.02 44.16
C ARG A 193 24.18 0.08 44.33
N CYS A 194 23.29 0.05 43.31
CA CYS A 194 22.07 -0.76 43.34
C CYS A 194 21.91 -1.60 42.08
N CYS A 195 21.61 -0.96 40.93
CA CYS A 195 21.30 -1.62 39.65
C CYS A 195 22.25 -1.22 38.51
N GLY A 196 23.29 -0.42 38.80
CA GLY A 196 24.25 0.07 37.82
C GLY A 196 25.60 -0.65 37.88
#